data_a4eb9a0e1c166b9643e55097cca23511
#
_entry.id   a4eb9a0e1c166b9643e55097cca23511
#
_cell.length_a   1.000
_cell.length_b   1.000
_cell.length_c   1.000
_cell.angle_alpha   90.00
_cell.angle_beta   90.00
_cell.angle_gamma   90.00
#
_symmetry.space_group_name_H-M   'P 1'
#
loop_
_entity.id
_entity.type
_entity.pdbx_description
1 polymer ?
#
loop_
_entity_poly.entity_id
_entity_poly.type
_entity_poly.pdbx_seq_one_letter_code
_entity_poly.pdbx_strand_id
1 'polypeptide(L)'
;VSEARMEQKPRVSITYCTQCRWLLRAAWLAQELLTTFEAELGEVALQPGTGGIFEIRVDDDLIWSRKQEGRFPEAKEVKQRVRDRVAPDRTLGHSDR
;
A
#
# COMPACT_ATOMS: atom_id res chain seq x y z
N VAL A 1 8.44 -1.50 25.01
CA VAL A 1 9.42 -1.01 24.08
C VAL A 1 9.98 -2.14 23.24
N SER A 2 10.61 -3.10 23.89
CA SER A 2 11.12 -4.27 23.17
C SER A 2 9.98 -5.04 22.54
N GLU A 3 8.89 -5.18 23.27
CA GLU A 3 7.72 -5.87 22.74
C GLU A 3 7.19 -5.18 21.50
N ALA A 4 7.13 -3.85 21.50
CA ALA A 4 6.63 -3.13 20.35
C ALA A 4 7.49 -3.42 19.12
N ARG A 5 8.80 -3.50 19.31
CA ARG A 5 9.70 -3.78 18.20
C ARG A 5 9.55 -5.21 17.71
N MET A 6 9.43 -6.16 18.65
CA MET A 6 9.29 -7.56 18.29
C MET A 6 7.96 -7.86 17.63
N GLU A 7 6.95 -7.06 17.96
CA GLU A 7 5.60 -7.21 17.39
C GLU A 7 5.39 -6.30 16.20
N GLN A 8 6.44 -5.66 15.72
CA GLN A 8 6.31 -4.72 14.64
C GLN A 8 5.83 -5.42 13.38
N LYS A 9 4.75 -4.88 12.82
CA LYS A 9 4.15 -5.42 11.62
C LYS A 9 4.63 -4.63 10.41
N PRO A 10 4.48 -5.20 9.21
CA PRO A 10 4.87 -4.49 7.99
C PRO A 10 4.16 -3.15 7.84
N ARG A 11 4.83 -2.24 7.18
CA ARG A 11 4.35 -0.90 6.92
C ARG A 11 4.18 -0.70 5.43
N VAL A 12 3.02 -0.16 5.04
CA VAL A 12 2.81 0.26 3.66
C VAL A 12 2.98 1.77 3.60
N SER A 13 3.66 2.27 2.57
CA SER A 13 3.73 3.71 2.34
C SER A 13 3.26 4.01 0.93
N ILE A 14 2.49 5.09 0.79
CA ILE A 14 1.99 5.56 -0.50
C ILE A 14 2.52 6.98 -0.68
N THR A 15 3.41 7.15 -1.65
CA THR A 15 3.95 8.47 -1.99
C THR A 15 3.15 9.00 -3.17
N TYR A 16 2.60 10.19 -3.03
CA TYR A 16 1.66 10.74 -4.01
C TYR A 16 2.04 12.17 -4.39
N CYS A 17 1.71 12.56 -5.60
CA CYS A 17 1.96 13.92 -6.08
C CYS A 17 0.92 14.88 -5.49
N THR A 18 1.41 15.90 -4.76
CA THR A 18 0.51 16.90 -4.16
C THR A 18 -0.04 17.86 -5.21
N GLN A 19 0.80 18.26 -6.15
CA GLN A 19 0.39 19.19 -7.20
C GLN A 19 -0.64 18.58 -8.14
N CYS A 20 -0.61 17.27 -8.27
CA CYS A 20 -1.54 16.52 -9.11
C CYS A 20 -2.87 16.27 -8.40
N ARG A 21 -2.98 16.63 -7.13
CA ARG A 21 -4.20 16.43 -6.33
C ARG A 21 -4.56 14.97 -6.15
N TRP A 22 -3.54 14.11 -5.93
CA TRP A 22 -3.76 12.67 -5.81
C TRP A 22 -3.92 12.19 -4.37
N LEU A 23 -4.07 13.11 -3.41
CA LEU A 23 -4.26 12.75 -2.01
C LEU A 23 -5.50 11.88 -1.81
N LEU A 24 -6.63 12.27 -2.40
CA LEU A 24 -7.87 11.50 -2.22
C LEU A 24 -7.71 10.08 -2.73
N ARG A 25 -7.03 9.91 -3.86
CA ARG A 25 -6.76 8.59 -4.42
C ARG A 25 -5.89 7.77 -3.47
N ALA A 26 -4.84 8.38 -2.94
CA ALA A 26 -3.94 7.69 -2.02
C ALA A 26 -4.64 7.36 -0.71
N ALA A 27 -5.43 8.29 -0.19
CA ALA A 27 -6.15 8.08 1.06
C ALA A 27 -7.20 6.99 0.94
N TRP A 28 -7.92 6.95 -0.19
CA TRP A 28 -8.89 5.90 -0.43
C TRP A 28 -8.22 4.53 -0.44
N LEU A 29 -7.10 4.44 -1.13
CA LEU A 29 -6.36 3.17 -1.21
C LEU A 29 -5.84 2.76 0.17
N ALA A 30 -5.37 3.72 0.97
CA ALA A 30 -4.93 3.45 2.34
C ALA A 30 -6.06 2.84 3.17
N GLN A 31 -7.28 3.37 3.04
CA GLN A 31 -8.43 2.83 3.75
C GLN A 31 -8.73 1.39 3.31
N GLU A 32 -8.63 1.13 2.01
CA GLU A 32 -8.85 -0.21 1.49
C GLU A 32 -7.83 -1.19 2.06
N LEU A 33 -6.58 -0.79 2.12
CA LEU A 33 -5.52 -1.66 2.64
C LEU A 33 -5.66 -1.89 4.13
N LEU A 34 -5.97 -0.85 4.89
CA LEU A 34 -6.14 -0.99 6.34
C LEU A 34 -7.35 -1.84 6.69
N THR A 35 -8.40 -1.75 5.91
CA THR A 35 -9.59 -2.58 6.12
C THR A 35 -9.30 -4.03 5.80
N THR A 36 -8.65 -4.29 4.68
CA THR A 36 -8.38 -5.66 4.23
C THR A 36 -7.35 -6.35 5.11
N PHE A 37 -6.30 -5.62 5.52
CA PHE A 37 -5.15 -6.19 6.21
C PHE A 37 -5.01 -5.64 7.63
N GLU A 38 -6.12 -5.40 8.32
CA GLU A 38 -6.07 -4.80 9.65
C GLU A 38 -5.29 -5.65 10.66
N ALA A 39 -5.24 -6.96 10.45
CA ALA A 39 -4.49 -7.85 11.34
C ALA A 39 -3.01 -7.92 10.97
N GLU A 40 -2.68 -7.71 9.70
CA GLU A 40 -1.33 -7.92 9.20
C GLU A 40 -0.47 -6.65 9.14
N LEU A 41 -1.09 -5.49 8.89
CA LEU A 41 -0.34 -4.26 8.72
C LEU A 41 -0.23 -3.47 10.02
N GLY A 42 0.93 -2.87 10.24
CA GLY A 42 1.14 -1.98 11.39
C GLY A 42 0.73 -0.55 11.10
N GLU A 43 0.85 -0.13 9.84
CA GLU A 43 0.46 1.22 9.45
C GLU A 43 0.39 1.34 7.93
N VAL A 44 -0.36 2.33 7.47
CA VAL A 44 -0.27 2.80 6.09
C VAL A 44 0.01 4.29 6.14
N ALA A 45 1.15 4.70 5.60
CA ALA A 45 1.59 6.09 5.62
C ALA A 45 1.31 6.75 4.29
N LEU A 46 0.89 8.01 4.33
CA LEU A 46 0.71 8.83 3.14
C LEU A 46 1.84 9.85 3.11
N GLN A 47 2.62 9.84 2.03
CA GLN A 47 3.82 10.67 1.92
C GLN A 47 3.67 11.64 0.76
N PRO A 48 3.59 12.95 1.02
CA PRO A 48 3.49 13.92 -0.07
C PRO A 48 4.76 13.98 -0.89
N GLY A 49 4.60 14.04 -2.20
CA GLY A 49 5.69 14.15 -3.15
C GLY A 49 5.33 15.09 -4.27
N THR A 50 6.13 15.06 -5.33
CA THR A 50 5.94 15.96 -6.48
C THR A 50 6.27 15.19 -7.77
N GLY A 51 6.06 15.87 -8.92
CA GLY A 51 6.50 15.34 -10.21
C GLY A 51 5.69 14.18 -10.74
N GLY A 52 4.43 14.07 -10.36
CA GLY A 52 3.58 13.00 -10.86
C GLY A 52 3.87 11.64 -10.23
N ILE A 53 4.46 11.65 -9.04
CA ILE A 53 4.79 10.39 -8.36
C ILE A 53 3.54 9.74 -7.79
N PHE A 54 3.44 8.42 -7.95
CA PHE A 54 2.49 7.58 -7.23
C PHE A 54 3.14 6.22 -7.07
N GLU A 55 3.68 5.98 -5.87
CA GLU A 55 4.44 4.77 -5.58
C GLU A 55 3.95 4.16 -4.29
N ILE A 56 3.90 2.84 -4.26
CA ILE A 56 3.47 2.09 -3.10
C ILE A 56 4.58 1.13 -2.72
N ARG A 57 4.95 1.14 -1.44
CA ARG A 57 5.97 0.24 -0.90
C ARG A 57 5.43 -0.54 0.27
N VAL A 58 5.89 -1.78 0.38
CA VAL A 58 5.73 -2.57 1.60
C VAL A 58 7.11 -2.59 2.24
N ASP A 59 7.22 -1.97 3.40
CA ASP A 59 8.53 -1.66 4.00
C ASP A 59 9.36 -0.92 2.96
N ASP A 60 10.47 -1.48 2.50
CA ASP A 60 11.31 -0.84 1.50
C ASP A 60 11.07 -1.35 0.08
N ASP A 61 10.20 -2.33 -0.09
CA ASP A 61 9.96 -2.95 -1.39
C ASP A 61 8.93 -2.17 -2.18
N LEU A 62 9.34 -1.70 -3.36
CA LEU A 62 8.43 -1.02 -4.28
C LEU A 62 7.52 -2.05 -4.92
N ILE A 63 6.21 -1.93 -4.68
CA ILE A 63 5.25 -2.88 -5.26
C ILE A 63 4.45 -2.27 -6.40
N TRP A 64 4.41 -0.94 -6.50
CA TRP A 64 3.75 -0.26 -7.61
C TRP A 64 4.41 1.08 -7.85
N SER A 65 4.61 1.41 -9.12
CA SER A 65 5.05 2.73 -9.54
C SER A 65 4.25 3.12 -10.79
N ARG A 66 3.51 4.23 -10.69
CA ARG A 66 2.72 4.71 -11.82
C ARG A 66 3.60 4.97 -13.04
N LYS A 67 4.81 5.46 -12.82
CA LYS A 67 5.72 5.74 -13.94
C LYS A 67 6.14 4.45 -14.65
N GLN A 68 6.37 3.40 -13.89
CA GLN A 68 6.78 2.11 -14.47
C GLN A 68 5.61 1.38 -15.09
N GLU A 69 4.45 1.39 -14.43
CA GLU A 69 3.28 0.66 -14.91
C GLU A 69 2.52 1.43 -15.98
N GLY A 70 2.67 2.74 -16.03
CA GLY A 70 1.98 3.58 -16.99
C GLY A 70 0.54 3.90 -16.63
N ARG A 71 0.12 3.55 -15.42
CA ARG A 71 -1.26 3.79 -14.96
C ARG A 71 -1.36 3.70 -13.45
N PHE A 72 -2.52 4.11 -12.93
CA PHE A 72 -2.84 3.88 -11.53
C PHE A 72 -3.27 2.43 -11.33
N PRO A 73 -3.03 1.88 -10.13
CA PRO A 73 -3.45 0.52 -9.84
C PRO A 73 -4.93 0.47 -9.47
N GLU A 74 -5.54 -0.68 -9.73
CA GLU A 74 -6.81 -0.99 -9.11
C GLU A 74 -6.58 -1.50 -7.69
N ALA A 75 -7.58 -1.34 -6.82
CA ALA A 75 -7.43 -1.77 -5.43
C ALA A 75 -7.08 -3.24 -5.33
N LYS A 76 -7.70 -4.09 -6.16
CA LYS A 76 -7.45 -5.52 -6.08
C LYS A 76 -6.01 -5.87 -6.46
N GLU A 77 -5.42 -5.11 -7.39
CA GLU A 77 -4.02 -5.35 -7.77
C GLU A 77 -3.08 -5.04 -6.62
N VAL A 78 -3.32 -3.91 -5.94
CA VAL A 78 -2.51 -3.53 -4.79
C VAL A 78 -2.69 -4.53 -3.67
N LYS A 79 -3.93 -4.94 -3.40
CA LYS A 79 -4.21 -5.93 -2.35
C LYS A 79 -3.48 -7.24 -2.61
N GLN A 80 -3.47 -7.70 -3.86
CA GLN A 80 -2.77 -8.93 -4.21
C GLN A 80 -1.26 -8.80 -3.97
N ARG A 81 -0.68 -7.68 -4.37
CA ARG A 81 0.76 -7.47 -4.20
C ARG A 81 1.14 -7.30 -2.74
N VAL A 82 0.31 -6.63 -1.94
CA VAL A 82 0.54 -6.52 -0.50
C VAL A 82 0.41 -7.91 0.15
N ARG A 83 -0.67 -8.64 -0.18
CA ARG A 83 -0.88 -9.98 0.34
C ARG A 83 0.33 -10.88 0.10
N ASP A 84 0.88 -10.81 -1.13
CA ASP A 84 2.01 -11.66 -1.48
C ASP A 84 3.23 -11.42 -0.60
N ARG A 85 3.33 -10.23 0.01
CA ARG A 85 4.46 -9.90 0.87
C ARG A 85 4.16 -10.09 2.35
N VAL A 86 2.93 -9.85 2.79
CA VAL A 86 2.63 -9.86 4.23
C VAL A 86 1.88 -11.09 4.68
N ALA A 87 1.18 -11.77 3.78
CA ALA A 87 0.36 -12.93 4.14
C ALA A 87 0.17 -13.82 2.91
N PRO A 88 1.24 -14.41 2.37
CA PRO A 88 1.19 -15.08 1.07
C PRO A 88 0.20 -16.24 1.00
N ASP A 89 -0.14 -16.83 2.14
CA ASP A 89 -1.07 -17.96 2.16
C ASP A 89 -2.53 -17.54 2.27
N ARG A 90 -2.78 -16.24 2.43
CA ARG A 90 -4.14 -15.73 2.62
C ARG A 90 -4.84 -15.54 1.28
N THR A 91 -6.08 -16.03 1.16
CA THR A 91 -6.90 -15.74 -0.01
C THR A 91 -7.68 -14.45 0.22
N LEU A 92 -7.84 -13.67 -0.83
CA LEU A 92 -8.58 -12.42 -0.80
C LEU A 92 -9.98 -12.53 -1.39
N GLY A 93 -10.42 -13.75 -1.69
CA GLY A 93 -11.76 -13.95 -2.24
C GLY A 93 -11.92 -13.26 -3.59
N HIS A 94 -12.86 -12.29 -3.67
CA HIS A 94 -13.12 -11.61 -4.93
C HIS A 94 -11.90 -10.87 -5.47
N SER A 95 -11.02 -10.40 -4.60
CA SER A 95 -9.83 -9.67 -5.03
C SER A 95 -8.77 -10.56 -5.68
N ASP A 96 -8.95 -11.86 -5.65
CA ASP A 96 -8.06 -12.80 -6.34
C ASP A 96 -8.61 -13.29 -7.67
N ARG A 97 -9.72 -12.74 -8.14
CA ARG A 97 -10.37 -13.19 -9.37
C ARG A 97 -10.25 -12.21 -10.51
#